data_0d238389317d98ff602bfd0f05a99740
#
_entry.id   0d238389317d98ff602bfd0f05a99740
#
_cell.length_a   1.000
_cell.length_b   1.000
_cell.length_c   1.000
_cell.angle_alpha   90.00
_cell.angle_beta   90.00
_cell.angle_gamma   90.00
#
_symmetry.space_group_name_H-M   'P 1'
#
loop_
_entity.id
_entity.type
_entity.pdbx_description
1 polymer ?
#
loop_
_entity_poly.entity_id
_entity_poly.type
_entity_poly.pdbx_seq_one_letter_code
_entity_poly.pdbx_strand_id
1 'polypeptide(L)'
;MKRTLFSICALVLSLTASAQIIKDTPKGKLIENLYRSSKSWVKKGWTGVQQGRYEGLVSKIVIGEDGCIYIYNPLSGLDSKSWLKLERQPDGKYRAKLPQDIFTDDLGGDDDEEESSERTISLTRLVSSDDGKNYEPIGANNYVDFTVEGRTLKMSGMGQKKQIWGATYNNSWQNNYGGDWALTIEPLGEQLITPPSTAVKAQYIVSSKSDSSPRIVEAMTDNNDIYIKGLFKAEKLANVWVKL
;
A
#
# COMPACT_ATOMS: atom_id res chain seq x y z
N MET A 1 -37.03 1.08 -56.88
CA MET A 1 -36.24 1.77 -55.83
C MET A 1 -35.96 0.76 -54.71
N LYS A 2 -34.76 0.19 -54.68
CA LYS A 2 -34.32 -0.78 -53.64
C LYS A 2 -33.60 0.02 -52.53
N ARG A 3 -34.17 0.02 -51.33
CA ARG A 3 -33.51 0.60 -50.15
C ARG A 3 -32.61 -0.45 -49.54
N THR A 4 -31.33 -0.26 -49.61
CA THR A 4 -30.31 -1.08 -48.97
C THR A 4 -30.19 -0.60 -47.51
N LEU A 5 -30.62 -1.38 -46.54
CA LEU A 5 -30.36 -1.16 -45.12
C LEU A 5 -28.90 -1.55 -44.85
N PHE A 6 -28.07 -0.58 -44.51
CA PHE A 6 -26.76 -0.80 -43.97
C PHE A 6 -26.93 -1.07 -42.45
N SER A 7 -26.79 -2.35 -42.07
CA SER A 7 -26.69 -2.76 -40.67
C SER A 7 -25.24 -2.49 -40.23
N ILE A 8 -25.03 -1.41 -39.47
CA ILE A 8 -23.75 -1.17 -38.81
C ILE A 8 -23.78 -2.02 -37.53
N CYS A 9 -23.17 -3.19 -37.57
CA CYS A 9 -22.79 -3.93 -36.36
C CYS A 9 -21.65 -3.15 -35.69
N ALA A 10 -21.99 -2.34 -34.69
CA ALA A 10 -21.01 -1.80 -33.76
C ALA A 10 -20.49 -2.96 -32.90
N LEU A 11 -19.36 -3.51 -33.31
CA LEU A 11 -18.59 -4.47 -32.50
C LEU A 11 -18.03 -3.70 -31.30
N VAL A 12 -18.73 -3.74 -30.17
CA VAL A 12 -18.18 -3.25 -28.90
C VAL A 12 -17.15 -4.27 -28.46
N LEU A 13 -15.92 -4.06 -28.91
CA LEU A 13 -14.74 -4.70 -28.34
C LEU A 13 -14.61 -4.12 -26.92
N SER A 14 -15.14 -4.80 -25.94
CA SER A 14 -14.76 -4.62 -24.54
C SER A 14 -13.29 -5.04 -24.41
N LEU A 15 -12.40 -4.13 -24.72
CA LEU A 15 -11.00 -4.23 -24.32
C LEU A 15 -11.01 -4.24 -22.78
N THR A 16 -10.94 -5.42 -22.20
CA THR A 16 -10.45 -5.58 -20.84
C THR A 16 -8.98 -5.16 -20.89
N ALA A 17 -8.74 -3.87 -20.80
CA ALA A 17 -7.39 -3.36 -20.62
C ALA A 17 -6.94 -3.88 -19.26
N SER A 18 -6.18 -4.99 -19.26
CA SER A 18 -5.36 -5.37 -18.12
C SER A 18 -4.52 -4.15 -17.79
N ALA A 19 -4.65 -3.63 -16.58
CA ALA A 19 -3.90 -2.45 -16.19
C ALA A 19 -2.43 -2.84 -16.09
N GLN A 20 -1.62 -2.30 -16.99
CA GLN A 20 -0.18 -2.56 -17.04
C GLN A 20 0.46 -2.30 -15.68
N ILE A 21 1.36 -3.19 -15.24
CA ILE A 21 2.15 -3.00 -14.02
C ILE A 21 2.98 -1.71 -14.15
N ILE A 22 2.78 -0.77 -13.23
CA ILE A 22 3.54 0.47 -13.20
C ILE A 22 4.83 0.22 -12.40
N LYS A 23 5.92 -0.07 -13.09
CA LYS A 23 7.25 -0.33 -12.49
C LYS A 23 8.07 0.96 -12.29
N ASP A 24 8.01 1.85 -13.28
CA ASP A 24 8.74 3.11 -13.24
C ASP A 24 8.09 4.11 -12.29
N THR A 25 8.91 4.96 -11.67
CA THR A 25 8.41 6.03 -10.80
C THR A 25 7.54 7.00 -11.62
N PRO A 26 6.26 7.17 -11.28
CA PRO A 26 5.38 8.09 -11.99
C PRO A 26 5.91 9.53 -11.96
N LYS A 27 5.58 10.32 -13.00
CA LYS A 27 5.94 11.74 -13.03
C LYS A 27 5.16 12.50 -11.96
N GLY A 28 5.86 13.32 -11.18
CA GLY A 28 5.26 14.11 -10.13
C GLY A 28 6.18 14.34 -8.92
N LYS A 29 5.60 14.76 -7.82
CA LYS A 29 6.32 14.98 -6.56
C LYS A 29 6.44 13.67 -5.80
N LEU A 30 7.64 13.10 -5.76
CA LEU A 30 7.96 11.94 -4.93
C LEU A 30 8.07 12.37 -3.45
N ILE A 31 7.41 11.62 -2.57
CA ILE A 31 7.46 11.78 -1.12
C ILE A 31 7.88 10.43 -0.53
N GLU A 32 8.99 10.41 0.16
CA GLU A 32 9.59 9.23 0.75
C GLU A 32 9.56 9.27 2.29
N ASN A 33 9.92 8.15 2.90
CA ASN A 33 10.02 8.02 4.36
C ASN A 33 8.70 8.30 5.08
N LEU A 34 7.60 7.94 4.46
CA LEU A 34 6.28 8.02 5.07
C LEU A 34 6.08 6.84 6.02
N TYR A 35 5.43 7.09 7.14
CA TYR A 35 4.98 6.07 8.06
C TYR A 35 3.74 5.39 7.51
N ARG A 36 3.78 4.07 7.36
CA ARG A 36 2.66 3.27 6.90
C ARG A 36 2.21 2.31 7.98
N SER A 37 0.92 2.25 8.22
CA SER A 37 0.31 1.23 9.04
C SER A 37 -0.89 0.62 8.32
N SER A 38 -1.11 -0.67 8.53
CA SER A 38 -2.36 -1.35 8.23
C SER A 38 -2.95 -1.81 9.57
N LYS A 39 -4.20 -1.43 9.86
CA LYS A 39 -4.84 -1.86 11.11
C LYS A 39 -4.94 -3.36 11.19
N SER A 40 -5.05 -3.99 10.03
CA SER A 40 -5.15 -5.43 9.93
C SER A 40 -4.69 -5.87 8.55
N TRP A 41 -4.12 -7.06 8.50
CA TRP A 41 -3.85 -7.81 7.29
C TRP A 41 -4.32 -9.24 7.51
N VAL A 42 -4.64 -9.95 6.45
CA VAL A 42 -5.05 -11.34 6.52
C VAL A 42 -4.16 -12.21 5.64
N LYS A 43 -3.84 -13.39 6.13
CA LYS A 43 -3.08 -14.40 5.41
C LYS A 43 -3.59 -15.78 5.83
N LYS A 44 -3.78 -16.68 4.88
CA LYS A 44 -4.15 -18.06 5.18
C LYS A 44 -2.86 -18.88 5.33
N GLY A 45 -2.70 -19.48 6.50
CA GLY A 45 -1.60 -20.39 6.80
C GLY A 45 -2.13 -21.80 7.12
N TRP A 46 -1.25 -22.68 7.63
CA TRP A 46 -1.60 -24.04 8.04
C TRP A 46 -2.68 -24.08 9.12
N THR A 47 -2.72 -23.09 9.98
CA THR A 47 -3.69 -22.95 11.09
C THR A 47 -4.96 -22.20 10.71
N GLY A 48 -5.19 -21.96 9.42
CA GLY A 48 -6.30 -21.15 8.92
C GLY A 48 -5.94 -19.71 8.65
N VAL A 49 -6.94 -18.83 8.57
CA VAL A 49 -6.74 -17.40 8.32
C VAL A 49 -6.20 -16.74 9.57
N GLN A 50 -5.02 -16.14 9.44
CA GLN A 50 -4.39 -15.32 10.46
C GLN A 50 -4.66 -13.85 10.15
N GLN A 51 -4.92 -13.08 11.18
CA GLN A 51 -5.03 -11.63 11.10
C GLN A 51 -3.91 -11.01 11.90
N GLY A 52 -3.30 -10.01 11.33
CA GLY A 52 -2.17 -9.31 11.93
C GLY A 52 -2.32 -7.81 11.82
N ARG A 53 -1.28 -7.12 12.21
CA ARG A 53 -1.17 -5.69 12.19
C ARG A 53 0.22 -5.30 11.75
N TYR A 54 0.29 -4.47 10.72
CA TYR A 54 1.54 -3.84 10.34
C TYR A 54 1.58 -2.41 10.87
N GLU A 55 2.65 -2.05 11.51
CA GLU A 55 2.92 -0.71 11.99
C GLU A 55 4.38 -0.33 11.70
N GLY A 56 4.59 0.95 11.41
CA GLY A 56 5.92 1.48 11.20
C GLY A 56 6.62 1.05 9.93
N LEU A 57 5.88 0.56 8.93
CA LEU A 57 6.48 0.30 7.62
C LEU A 57 6.82 1.62 6.94
N VAL A 58 7.99 1.66 6.31
CA VAL A 58 8.37 2.80 5.47
C VAL A 58 7.66 2.68 4.13
N SER A 59 7.04 3.77 3.69
CA SER A 59 6.34 3.87 2.42
C SER A 59 6.79 5.08 1.62
N LYS A 60 6.48 5.10 0.36
CA LYS A 60 6.62 6.26 -0.53
C LYS A 60 5.42 6.39 -1.44
N ILE A 61 5.11 7.63 -1.79
CA ILE A 61 4.05 7.97 -2.74
C ILE A 61 4.57 8.96 -3.77
N VAL A 62 3.88 9.04 -4.90
CA VAL A 62 4.02 10.15 -5.84
C VAL A 62 2.70 10.90 -5.91
N ILE A 63 2.73 12.22 -5.75
CA ILE A 63 1.64 13.10 -6.15
C ILE A 63 1.88 13.43 -7.62
N GLY A 64 1.11 12.78 -8.49
CA GLY A 64 1.29 12.82 -9.93
C GLY A 64 0.96 14.19 -10.53
N GLU A 65 1.63 14.54 -11.62
CA GLU A 65 1.29 15.71 -12.46
C GLU A 65 -0.10 15.59 -13.08
N ASP A 66 -0.61 14.36 -13.21
CA ASP A 66 -1.96 14.03 -13.67
C ASP A 66 -3.04 14.19 -12.57
N GLY A 67 -2.66 14.66 -11.38
CA GLY A 67 -3.54 14.82 -10.23
C GLY A 67 -3.88 13.52 -9.50
N CYS A 68 -3.26 12.41 -9.87
CA CYS A 68 -3.40 11.12 -9.20
C CYS A 68 -2.41 10.98 -8.02
N ILE A 69 -2.69 10.06 -7.11
CA ILE A 69 -1.71 9.61 -6.12
C ILE A 69 -1.28 8.20 -6.51
N TYR A 70 0.02 7.93 -6.37
CA TYR A 70 0.58 6.61 -6.60
C TYR A 70 1.22 6.09 -5.32
N ILE A 71 0.87 4.86 -4.92
CA ILE A 71 1.42 4.20 -3.73
C ILE A 71 2.41 3.12 -4.17
N TYR A 72 3.65 3.20 -3.68
CA TYR A 72 4.65 2.16 -3.90
C TYR A 72 4.40 0.96 -2.99
N ASN A 73 4.59 -0.26 -3.50
CA ASN A 73 4.34 -1.51 -2.77
C ASN A 73 2.97 -1.48 -2.09
N PRO A 74 1.88 -1.50 -2.86
CA PRO A 74 0.54 -1.18 -2.35
C PRO A 74 0.05 -2.12 -1.26
N LEU A 75 0.42 -3.39 -1.28
CA LEU A 75 0.01 -4.37 -0.29
C LEU A 75 1.03 -4.47 0.84
N SER A 76 0.58 -4.41 2.09
CA SER A 76 1.46 -4.49 3.25
C SER A 76 2.16 -5.85 3.34
N GLY A 77 3.47 -5.82 3.58
CA GLY A 77 4.28 -7.03 3.67
C GLY A 77 4.65 -7.69 2.33
N LEU A 78 4.28 -7.09 1.20
CA LEU A 78 4.64 -7.55 -0.14
C LEU A 78 5.50 -6.51 -0.84
N ASP A 79 6.72 -6.89 -1.22
CA ASP A 79 7.62 -6.07 -2.03
C ASP A 79 7.36 -6.30 -3.52
N SER A 80 6.28 -5.73 -4.04
CA SER A 80 5.88 -5.87 -5.44
C SER A 80 6.73 -5.03 -6.41
N LYS A 81 7.50 -4.08 -5.88
CA LYS A 81 8.32 -3.12 -6.65
C LYS A 81 7.52 -2.36 -7.73
N SER A 82 6.27 -2.09 -7.43
CA SER A 82 5.33 -1.45 -8.34
C SER A 82 4.53 -0.35 -7.67
N TRP A 83 3.86 0.45 -8.50
CA TRP A 83 3.02 1.55 -8.09
C TRP A 83 1.56 1.25 -8.34
N LEU A 84 0.71 1.54 -7.38
CA LEU A 84 -0.74 1.52 -7.51
C LEU A 84 -1.25 2.93 -7.77
N LYS A 85 -2.04 3.12 -8.83
CA LYS A 85 -2.65 4.39 -9.18
C LYS A 85 -3.96 4.61 -8.42
N LEU A 86 -4.09 5.79 -7.81
CA LEU A 86 -5.33 6.30 -7.23
C LEU A 86 -5.80 7.52 -8.02
N GLU A 87 -6.93 7.44 -8.69
CA GLU A 87 -7.50 8.53 -9.47
C GLU A 87 -8.34 9.47 -8.59
N ARG A 88 -8.15 10.77 -8.75
CA ARG A 88 -8.95 11.76 -8.03
C ARG A 88 -10.40 11.72 -8.50
N GLN A 89 -11.33 11.68 -7.55
CA GLN A 89 -12.77 11.70 -7.80
C GLN A 89 -13.34 13.11 -7.61
N PRO A 90 -14.52 13.41 -8.19
CA PRO A 90 -15.19 14.70 -8.03
C PRO A 90 -15.53 15.06 -6.57
N ASP A 91 -15.73 14.08 -5.71
CA ASP A 91 -15.99 14.25 -4.27
C ASP A 91 -14.72 14.50 -3.45
N GLY A 92 -13.56 14.62 -4.10
CA GLY A 92 -12.27 14.89 -3.49
C GLY A 92 -11.53 13.64 -2.96
N LYS A 93 -12.15 12.48 -3.02
CA LYS A 93 -11.49 11.22 -2.70
C LYS A 93 -10.53 10.79 -3.81
N TYR A 94 -9.71 9.81 -3.49
CA TYR A 94 -8.85 9.12 -4.45
C TYR A 94 -9.29 7.67 -4.56
N ARG A 95 -9.41 7.15 -5.76
CA ARG A 95 -9.94 5.82 -6.03
C ARG A 95 -8.93 4.94 -6.75
N ALA A 96 -8.62 3.79 -6.15
CA ALA A 96 -8.01 2.69 -6.86
C ALA A 96 -9.12 1.93 -7.62
N LYS A 97 -9.13 2.01 -8.94
CA LYS A 97 -9.95 1.12 -9.77
C LYS A 97 -9.26 -0.23 -9.82
N LEU A 98 -9.97 -1.30 -9.57
CA LEU A 98 -9.43 -2.64 -9.46
C LEU A 98 -10.11 -3.58 -10.48
N PRO A 99 -9.45 -4.66 -10.93
CA PRO A 99 -8.09 -5.04 -10.54
C PRO A 99 -7.01 -4.13 -11.15
N GLN A 100 -5.87 -4.01 -10.46
CA GLN A 100 -4.64 -3.46 -11.02
C GLN A 100 -3.52 -4.49 -10.87
N ASP A 101 -2.78 -4.76 -11.94
CA ASP A 101 -1.63 -5.66 -11.91
C ASP A 101 -0.50 -5.02 -11.11
N ILE A 102 0.10 -5.79 -10.21
CA ILE A 102 1.11 -5.28 -9.28
C ILE A 102 2.49 -5.95 -9.43
N PHE A 103 2.56 -7.21 -9.82
CA PHE A 103 3.82 -7.86 -10.14
C PHE A 103 3.60 -9.14 -10.94
N THR A 104 4.67 -9.67 -11.52
CA THR A 104 4.75 -11.02 -12.06
C THR A 104 5.49 -11.92 -11.08
N ASP A 105 4.95 -13.09 -10.83
CA ASP A 105 5.55 -14.13 -10.01
C ASP A 105 6.00 -15.27 -10.92
N ASP A 106 7.24 -15.65 -10.81
CA ASP A 106 7.81 -16.77 -11.52
C ASP A 106 7.61 -18.02 -10.67
N LEU A 107 6.75 -18.90 -11.13
CA LEU A 107 6.65 -20.25 -10.56
C LEU A 107 7.87 -21.01 -11.07
N GLY A 108 8.99 -20.87 -10.38
CA GLY A 108 10.19 -21.62 -10.69
C GLY A 108 9.83 -23.09 -10.92
N GLY A 109 9.99 -23.57 -12.15
CA GLY A 109 9.97 -24.97 -12.42
C GLY A 109 11.09 -25.63 -11.61
N ASP A 110 10.79 -26.71 -10.91
CA ASP A 110 11.82 -27.61 -10.43
C ASP A 110 12.71 -27.99 -11.63
N ASP A 111 14.00 -28.16 -11.42
CA ASP A 111 15.12 -28.26 -12.37
C ASP A 111 14.97 -29.12 -13.64
N ASP A 112 13.80 -29.56 -14.00
CA ASP A 112 13.51 -30.40 -15.17
C ASP A 112 12.61 -29.67 -16.19
N GLU A 113 13.21 -28.93 -17.12
CA GLU A 113 12.75 -28.59 -18.49
C GLU A 113 11.29 -28.11 -18.71
N GLU A 114 10.51 -27.68 -17.73
CA GLU A 114 9.22 -27.05 -17.98
C GLU A 114 9.38 -25.53 -18.02
N GLU A 115 8.88 -24.90 -19.09
CA GLU A 115 8.82 -23.46 -19.29
C GLU A 115 8.33 -22.77 -18.02
N SER A 116 9.15 -21.90 -17.44
CA SER A 116 8.77 -21.07 -16.30
C SER A 116 7.50 -20.29 -16.66
N SER A 117 6.38 -20.63 -16.06
CA SER A 117 5.12 -19.95 -16.32
C SER A 117 5.02 -18.69 -15.45
N GLU A 118 5.34 -17.54 -16.04
CA GLU A 118 5.06 -16.26 -15.41
C GLU A 118 3.56 -16.09 -15.16
N ARG A 119 3.19 -15.74 -13.94
CA ARG A 119 1.83 -15.36 -13.61
C ARG A 119 1.75 -13.90 -13.17
N THR A 120 0.80 -13.17 -13.70
CA THR A 120 0.54 -11.80 -13.30
C THR A 120 -0.37 -11.78 -12.07
N ILE A 121 0.08 -11.14 -11.02
CA ILE A 121 -0.67 -10.95 -9.79
C ILE A 121 -1.30 -9.56 -9.78
N SER A 122 -2.60 -9.53 -9.57
CA SER A 122 -3.39 -8.30 -9.52
C SER A 122 -3.84 -8.00 -8.10
N LEU A 123 -3.95 -6.73 -7.76
CA LEU A 123 -4.61 -6.28 -6.55
C LEU A 123 -6.10 -6.13 -6.81
N THR A 124 -6.92 -6.73 -5.97
CA THR A 124 -8.37 -6.81 -6.15
C THR A 124 -9.10 -6.58 -4.82
N ARG A 125 -10.30 -6.02 -4.88
CA ARG A 125 -11.18 -5.98 -3.70
C ARG A 125 -11.84 -7.33 -3.53
N LEU A 126 -11.76 -7.86 -2.31
CA LEU A 126 -12.24 -9.17 -1.93
C LEU A 126 -13.28 -9.07 -0.82
N VAL A 127 -14.22 -9.99 -0.81
CA VAL A 127 -15.25 -10.09 0.22
C VAL A 127 -15.26 -11.50 0.82
N SER A 128 -15.54 -11.58 2.12
CA SER A 128 -15.72 -12.85 2.81
C SER A 128 -17.18 -13.04 3.20
N SER A 129 -17.73 -14.18 2.86
CA SER A 129 -19.05 -14.64 3.30
C SER A 129 -19.02 -15.44 4.60
N ASP A 130 -17.83 -15.96 4.99
CA ASP A 130 -17.63 -16.87 6.12
C ASP A 130 -16.83 -16.26 7.28
N ASP A 131 -17.06 -14.97 7.53
CA ASP A 131 -16.48 -14.21 8.64
C ASP A 131 -14.92 -14.14 8.59
N GLY A 132 -14.37 -14.02 7.39
CA GLY A 132 -12.95 -13.82 7.19
C GLY A 132 -12.12 -15.11 7.10
N LYS A 133 -12.73 -16.26 6.86
CA LYS A 133 -12.02 -17.52 6.65
C LYS A 133 -11.54 -17.68 5.20
N ASN A 134 -12.36 -17.24 4.25
CA ASN A 134 -12.01 -17.23 2.83
C ASN A 134 -12.47 -15.90 2.22
N TYR A 135 -11.82 -15.53 1.10
CA TYR A 135 -12.09 -14.29 0.40
C TYR A 135 -12.25 -14.55 -1.09
N GLU A 136 -13.25 -13.90 -1.69
CA GLU A 136 -13.56 -13.98 -3.10
C GLU A 136 -13.60 -12.59 -3.73
N PRO A 137 -13.18 -12.42 -4.98
CA PRO A 137 -13.27 -11.16 -5.69
C PRO A 137 -14.71 -10.64 -5.76
N ILE A 138 -14.88 -9.36 -5.52
CA ILE A 138 -16.16 -8.69 -5.72
C ILE A 138 -16.38 -8.44 -7.22
N GLY A 139 -17.55 -8.78 -7.74
CA GLY A 139 -17.83 -8.66 -9.18
C GLY A 139 -17.99 -7.20 -9.62
N ALA A 140 -19.04 -6.53 -9.15
CA ALA A 140 -19.30 -5.13 -9.47
C ALA A 140 -18.64 -4.20 -8.44
N ASN A 141 -18.39 -2.92 -8.85
CA ASN A 141 -17.80 -1.90 -7.96
C ASN A 141 -16.47 -2.32 -7.35
N ASN A 142 -15.61 -2.92 -8.16
CA ASN A 142 -14.28 -3.34 -7.75
C ASN A 142 -13.35 -2.13 -7.67
N TYR A 143 -13.41 -1.42 -6.56
CA TYR A 143 -12.56 -0.27 -6.27
C TYR A 143 -12.38 -0.09 -4.75
N VAL A 144 -11.36 0.65 -4.38
CA VAL A 144 -11.12 1.09 -3.00
C VAL A 144 -10.90 2.60 -3.00
N ASP A 145 -11.61 3.29 -2.12
CA ASP A 145 -11.48 4.73 -1.95
C ASP A 145 -10.49 5.06 -0.84
N PHE A 146 -9.84 6.20 -1.02
CA PHE A 146 -8.94 6.81 -0.04
C PHE A 146 -9.35 8.25 0.18
N THR A 147 -9.24 8.71 1.43
CA THR A 147 -9.40 10.11 1.83
C THR A 147 -8.04 10.68 2.19
N VAL A 148 -7.87 11.98 1.96
CA VAL A 148 -6.74 12.74 2.49
C VAL A 148 -7.28 13.58 3.66
N GLU A 149 -6.90 13.20 4.88
CA GLU A 149 -7.27 13.89 6.11
C GLU A 149 -6.05 14.64 6.63
N GLY A 150 -6.01 15.95 6.39
CA GLY A 150 -4.82 16.75 6.65
C GLY A 150 -3.65 16.27 5.80
N ARG A 151 -2.73 15.52 6.41
CA ARG A 151 -1.52 14.98 5.77
C ARG A 151 -1.46 13.45 5.78
N THR A 152 -2.58 12.81 6.05
CA THR A 152 -2.70 11.36 6.09
C THR A 152 -3.53 10.88 4.91
N LEU A 153 -3.01 9.94 4.16
CA LEU A 153 -3.76 9.18 3.17
C LEU A 153 -4.34 7.95 3.87
N LYS A 154 -5.65 7.80 3.83
CA LYS A 154 -6.37 6.78 4.59
C LYS A 154 -7.33 6.01 3.70
N MET A 155 -7.22 4.69 3.74
CA MET A 155 -8.17 3.79 3.08
C MET A 155 -9.55 3.94 3.72
N SER A 156 -10.57 4.04 2.89
CA SER A 156 -11.97 4.19 3.32
C SER A 156 -12.86 3.15 2.66
N GLY A 157 -14.04 2.93 3.24
CA GLY A 157 -15.07 2.07 2.65
C GLY A 157 -14.81 0.57 2.71
N MET A 158 -13.74 0.13 3.36
CA MET A 158 -13.49 -1.28 3.63
C MET A 158 -14.11 -1.64 4.98
N GLY A 159 -15.11 -2.50 4.94
CA GLY A 159 -15.83 -2.93 6.15
C GLY A 159 -15.09 -4.04 6.87
N GLN A 160 -14.32 -3.74 7.88
CA GLN A 160 -13.68 -4.69 8.81
C GLN A 160 -13.19 -6.00 8.14
N LYS A 161 -13.25 -7.13 8.88
CA LYS A 161 -12.84 -8.47 8.42
C LYS A 161 -13.52 -8.96 7.13
N LYS A 162 -14.67 -8.39 6.76
CA LYS A 162 -15.48 -8.89 5.65
C LYS A 162 -15.01 -8.42 4.28
N GLN A 163 -14.18 -7.40 4.23
CA GLN A 163 -13.68 -6.85 2.98
C GLN A 163 -12.20 -6.49 3.14
N ILE A 164 -11.41 -6.91 2.16
CA ILE A 164 -9.99 -6.60 2.05
C ILE A 164 -9.66 -6.19 0.62
N TRP A 165 -8.57 -5.52 0.40
CA TRP A 165 -7.91 -5.59 -0.88
C TRP A 165 -6.76 -6.60 -0.79
N GLY A 166 -6.62 -7.45 -1.75
CA GLY A 166 -5.67 -8.55 -1.69
C GLY A 166 -5.17 -8.96 -3.07
N ALA A 167 -4.12 -9.76 -3.08
CA ALA A 167 -3.54 -10.28 -4.29
C ALA A 167 -4.41 -11.39 -4.89
N THR A 168 -4.62 -11.33 -6.20
CA THR A 168 -5.36 -12.37 -6.96
C THR A 168 -4.59 -12.81 -8.19
N TYR A 169 -4.79 -14.07 -8.57
CA TYR A 169 -4.39 -14.64 -9.83
C TYR A 169 -5.58 -15.41 -10.41
N ASN A 170 -5.86 -15.22 -11.69
CA ASN A 170 -7.02 -15.82 -12.35
C ASN A 170 -8.32 -15.66 -11.52
N ASN A 171 -8.55 -14.45 -11.02
CA ASN A 171 -9.70 -14.11 -10.19
C ASN A 171 -9.84 -14.95 -8.90
N SER A 172 -8.74 -15.50 -8.38
CA SER A 172 -8.68 -16.28 -7.15
C SER A 172 -7.74 -15.65 -6.14
N TRP A 173 -8.16 -15.56 -4.89
CA TRP A 173 -7.33 -14.98 -3.82
C TRP A 173 -6.05 -15.78 -3.60
N GLN A 174 -4.93 -15.09 -3.69
CA GLN A 174 -3.60 -15.63 -3.41
C GLN A 174 -3.27 -15.40 -1.94
N ASN A 175 -3.73 -16.30 -1.09
CA ASN A 175 -3.70 -16.15 0.36
C ASN A 175 -2.29 -16.07 0.98
N ASN A 176 -1.27 -16.55 0.29
CA ASN A 176 0.13 -16.44 0.71
C ASN A 176 0.67 -15.00 0.63
N TYR A 177 0.07 -14.13 -0.19
CA TYR A 177 0.42 -12.70 -0.25
C TYR A 177 -0.43 -11.84 0.70
N GLY A 178 -1.52 -12.38 1.22
CA GLY A 178 -2.38 -11.70 2.17
C GLY A 178 -3.31 -10.66 1.56
N GLY A 179 -3.73 -9.73 2.39
CA GLY A 179 -4.58 -8.60 2.04
C GLY A 179 -4.72 -7.62 3.21
N ASP A 180 -5.01 -6.37 2.89
CA ASP A 180 -5.24 -5.31 3.88
C ASP A 180 -6.70 -4.90 3.91
N TRP A 181 -7.24 -4.51 5.05
CA TRP A 181 -8.58 -3.96 5.17
C TRP A 181 -8.61 -2.52 5.68
N ALA A 182 -7.51 -2.03 6.25
CA ALA A 182 -7.33 -0.64 6.61
C ALA A 182 -5.86 -0.28 6.43
N LEU A 183 -5.63 0.83 5.77
CA LEU A 183 -4.30 1.34 5.46
C LEU A 183 -4.26 2.83 5.73
N THR A 184 -3.22 3.29 6.40
CA THR A 184 -2.89 4.70 6.54
C THR A 184 -1.45 4.93 6.11
N ILE A 185 -1.19 6.07 5.46
CA ILE A 185 0.14 6.53 5.09
C ILE A 185 0.26 7.98 5.52
N GLU A 186 1.24 8.28 6.35
CA GLU A 186 1.45 9.60 6.95
C GLU A 186 2.93 9.89 7.22
N PRO A 187 3.34 11.16 7.26
CA PRO A 187 2.59 12.32 6.80
C PRO A 187 2.68 12.47 5.29
N LEU A 188 1.64 12.98 4.66
CA LEU A 188 1.71 13.42 3.27
C LEU A 188 2.43 14.78 3.20
N GLY A 189 3.69 14.79 2.73
CA GLY A 189 4.51 16.00 2.55
C GLY A 189 5.56 16.22 3.65
N GLU A 190 6.36 17.27 3.48
CA GLU A 190 7.60 17.54 4.19
C GLU A 190 7.39 18.11 5.61
N GLN A 191 6.64 17.52 6.50
CA GLN A 191 6.76 17.93 7.89
C GLN A 191 7.59 16.91 8.65
N LEU A 192 8.84 17.21 8.81
CA LEU A 192 9.65 16.61 9.85
C LEU A 192 9.00 16.97 11.20
N ILE A 193 8.89 16.01 12.09
CA ILE A 193 8.55 16.30 13.48
C ILE A 193 9.59 17.29 13.99
N THR A 194 9.14 18.43 14.48
CA THR A 194 10.00 19.41 15.13
C THR A 194 9.55 19.52 16.57
N PRO A 195 10.44 19.35 17.54
CA PRO A 195 10.11 19.58 18.92
C PRO A 195 9.54 21.01 19.12
N PRO A 196 8.53 21.19 19.96
CA PRO A 196 8.00 22.52 20.27
C PRO A 196 9.08 23.42 20.88
N SER A 197 8.93 24.72 20.74
CA SER A 197 9.89 25.70 21.32
C SER A 197 10.00 25.65 22.84
N THR A 198 9.01 25.09 23.51
CA THR A 198 8.96 24.82 24.93
C THR A 198 9.75 23.59 25.35
N ALA A 199 10.14 22.74 24.41
CA ALA A 199 10.81 21.50 24.73
C ALA A 199 12.21 21.74 25.31
N VAL A 200 12.55 21.01 26.35
CA VAL A 200 13.82 21.12 27.08
C VAL A 200 14.78 20.07 26.55
N LYS A 201 16.04 20.46 26.32
CA LYS A 201 17.11 19.55 25.87
C LYS A 201 17.36 18.45 26.90
N ALA A 202 17.50 17.25 26.42
CA ALA A 202 17.84 16.06 27.18
C ALA A 202 18.81 15.18 26.39
N GLN A 203 19.41 14.21 27.08
CA GLN A 203 20.25 13.19 26.44
C GLN A 203 19.75 11.82 26.89
N TYR A 204 19.65 10.93 25.93
CA TYR A 204 19.25 9.55 26.21
C TYR A 204 20.28 8.58 25.66
N ILE A 205 20.40 7.46 26.33
CA ILE A 205 21.20 6.32 25.86
C ILE A 205 20.25 5.37 25.13
N VAL A 206 20.53 5.15 23.86
CA VAL A 206 19.78 4.19 23.03
C VAL A 206 20.61 2.93 22.88
N SER A 207 20.01 1.77 23.20
CA SER A 207 20.56 0.46 22.97
C SER A 207 19.52 -0.44 22.30
N SER A 208 19.95 -1.38 21.48
CA SER A 208 19.08 -2.40 20.93
C SER A 208 19.67 -3.79 21.18
N LYS A 209 18.82 -4.82 21.17
CA LYS A 209 19.28 -6.21 21.37
C LYS A 209 20.28 -6.67 20.29
N SER A 210 20.23 -6.07 19.12
CA SER A 210 21.11 -6.37 17.99
C SER A 210 22.36 -5.50 17.93
N ASP A 211 22.47 -4.50 18.81
CA ASP A 211 23.56 -3.52 18.78
C ASP A 211 24.32 -3.56 20.11
N SER A 212 25.57 -4.02 20.04
CA SER A 212 26.43 -4.16 21.23
C SER A 212 26.95 -2.82 21.77
N SER A 213 26.71 -1.72 21.07
CA SER A 213 27.26 -0.41 21.44
C SER A 213 26.14 0.58 21.74
N PRO A 214 25.84 0.84 23.01
CA PRO A 214 24.97 1.94 23.42
C PRO A 214 25.50 3.27 22.89
N ARG A 215 24.61 4.16 22.48
CA ARG A 215 24.96 5.50 22.00
C ARG A 215 24.14 6.57 22.67
N ILE A 216 24.74 7.71 22.88
CA ILE A 216 24.06 8.91 23.34
C ILE A 216 23.40 9.58 22.14
N VAL A 217 22.15 9.93 22.26
CA VAL A 217 21.36 10.64 21.25
C VAL A 217 20.88 11.98 21.80
N GLU A 218 20.80 12.97 20.90
CA GLU A 218 20.16 14.24 21.21
C GLU A 218 18.66 14.03 21.38
N ALA A 219 18.10 14.56 22.45
CA ALA A 219 16.69 14.48 22.71
C ALA A 219 16.14 15.81 23.26
N MET A 220 14.83 15.97 23.17
CA MET A 220 14.08 17.05 23.80
C MET A 220 12.85 16.46 24.46
N THR A 221 12.43 17.05 25.58
CA THR A 221 11.22 16.65 26.30
C THR A 221 10.27 17.82 26.43
N ASP A 222 8.98 17.58 26.24
CA ASP A 222 7.92 18.56 26.46
C ASP A 222 6.70 17.85 27.05
N ASN A 223 6.35 18.21 28.27
CA ASN A 223 5.35 17.49 29.06
C ASN A 223 5.66 15.98 29.17
N ASN A 224 4.82 15.15 28.56
CA ASN A 224 5.00 13.69 28.52
C ASN A 224 5.60 13.18 27.21
N ASP A 225 5.90 14.07 26.27
CA ASP A 225 6.44 13.73 24.98
C ASP A 225 7.98 13.73 25.02
N ILE A 226 8.57 12.74 24.37
CA ILE A 226 10.02 12.64 24.19
C ILE A 226 10.31 12.70 22.69
N TYR A 227 11.17 13.61 22.28
CA TYR A 227 11.63 13.77 20.91
C TYR A 227 13.08 13.32 20.84
N ILE A 228 13.39 12.33 20.02
CA ILE A 228 14.75 11.79 19.86
C ILE A 228 15.21 12.06 18.44
N LYS A 229 16.36 12.70 18.28
CA LYS A 229 16.97 12.96 16.99
C LYS A 229 17.89 11.81 16.58
N GLY A 230 17.80 11.40 15.33
CA GLY A 230 18.66 10.35 14.81
C GLY A 230 18.53 9.01 15.52
N LEU A 231 17.33 8.63 15.92
CA LEU A 231 17.06 7.36 16.60
C LEU A 231 17.54 6.16 15.76
N PHE A 232 17.49 6.27 14.44
CA PHE A 232 17.95 5.24 13.53
C PHE A 232 19.35 5.54 13.03
N LYS A 233 20.21 4.52 12.89
CA LYS A 233 21.61 4.65 12.43
C LYS A 233 21.73 4.99 10.93
N ALA A 234 20.66 4.92 10.16
CA ALA A 234 20.69 5.25 8.74
C ALA A 234 21.04 6.73 8.54
N GLU A 235 22.05 7.02 7.72
CA GLU A 235 22.57 8.36 7.46
C GLU A 235 21.46 9.36 7.08
N LYS A 236 20.53 8.93 6.24
CA LYS A 236 19.36 9.72 5.82
C LYS A 236 18.41 10.09 6.96
N LEU A 237 18.44 9.35 8.07
CA LEU A 237 17.58 9.54 9.24
C LEU A 237 18.31 10.18 10.43
N ALA A 238 19.60 10.50 10.28
CA ALA A 238 20.41 11.07 11.36
C ALA A 238 19.89 12.42 11.87
N ASN A 239 19.19 13.17 11.04
CA ASN A 239 18.65 14.49 11.38
C ASN A 239 17.12 14.49 11.57
N VAL A 240 16.49 13.33 11.62
CA VAL A 240 15.05 13.20 11.80
C VAL A 240 14.72 13.04 13.27
N TRP A 241 13.75 13.83 13.76
CA TRP A 241 13.18 13.68 15.09
C TRP A 241 12.10 12.61 15.10
N VAL A 242 12.11 11.77 16.11
CA VAL A 242 11.06 10.78 16.39
C VAL A 242 10.39 11.19 17.70
N LYS A 243 9.08 11.31 17.71
CA LYS A 243 8.27 11.52 18.90
C LYS A 243 7.88 10.18 19.51
N LEU A 244 8.12 10.00 20.78
CA LEU A 244 7.72 8.84 21.60
C LEU A 244 6.64 9.23 22.59
#